data_69687059b84bb5194e40b9cd3fb01104
#
_entry.id   69687059b84bb5194e40b9cd3fb01104
#
_cell.length_a   1.000
_cell.length_b   1.000
_cell.length_c   1.000
_cell.angle_alpha   90.00
_cell.angle_beta   90.00
_cell.angle_gamma   90.00
#
_symmetry.space_group_name_H-M   'P 1'
#
loop_
_entity.id
_entity.type
_entity.pdbx_description
1 polymer ?
#
loop_
_entity_poly.entity_id
_entity_poly.type
_entity_poly.pdbx_seq_one_letter_code
_entity_poly.pdbx_strand_id
1 'polypeptide(L)'
;LLRSIERGLGPGDLERLGAEHGRPMWSAAGEFLREYERVQLLSRAHSYSAAELVTAVLQRPQLLREHPFHTIIVDDAQLLDPTAGKLIRDMAPQADLVVVGGDADQSVFAFRGASSRFLRDFPADHDIELTEPHRTPAPACISIVDSDGSLRDVVANTVRRRHLEDGVPWRDIAVIVRST
;
A
#
# COMPACT_ATOMS: atom_id res chain seq x y z
N LEU A 1 -6.97 7.07 11.90
CA LEU A 1 -5.97 6.62 12.89
C LEU A 1 -5.04 5.56 12.31
N LEU A 2 -5.51 4.41 11.82
CA LEU A 2 -4.65 3.36 11.29
C LEU A 2 -3.69 3.90 10.20
N ARG A 3 -4.19 4.70 9.26
CA ARG A 3 -3.35 5.33 8.22
C ARG A 3 -2.31 6.31 8.74
N SER A 4 -2.55 6.98 9.85
CA SER A 4 -1.53 7.84 10.46
C SER A 4 -0.39 7.01 11.03
N ILE A 5 -0.71 5.91 11.69
CA ILE A 5 0.29 4.96 12.22
C ILE A 5 1.12 4.35 11.08
N GLU A 6 0.47 3.90 10.01
CA GLU A 6 1.13 3.36 8.80
C GLU A 6 2.05 4.38 8.09
N ARG A 7 1.80 5.67 8.31
CA ARG A 7 2.66 6.77 7.83
C ARG A 7 3.70 7.24 8.85
N GLY A 8 3.78 6.58 10.00
CA GLY A 8 4.69 6.93 11.08
C GLY A 8 4.32 8.22 11.81
N LEU A 9 3.05 8.66 11.72
CA LEU A 9 2.55 9.84 12.43
C LEU A 9 2.07 9.44 13.82
N GLY A 10 2.70 10.01 14.84
CA GLY A 10 2.30 9.87 16.23
C GLY A 10 1.21 10.87 16.65
N PRO A 11 0.74 10.76 17.92
CA PRO A 11 -0.28 11.66 18.47
C PRO A 11 0.06 13.15 18.31
N GLY A 12 1.30 13.54 18.62
CA GLY A 12 1.76 14.93 18.51
C GLY A 12 1.80 15.45 17.07
N ASP A 13 2.12 14.60 16.10
CA ASP A 13 2.09 14.98 14.69
C ASP A 13 0.66 15.27 14.21
N LEU A 14 -0.30 14.47 14.63
CA LEU A 14 -1.71 14.67 14.30
C LEU A 14 -2.26 15.96 14.90
N GLU A 15 -1.90 16.28 16.14
CA GLU A 15 -2.30 17.52 16.81
C GLU A 15 -1.69 18.74 16.10
N ARG A 16 -0.39 18.69 15.81
CA ARG A 16 0.32 19.76 15.10
C ARG A 16 -0.27 19.98 13.69
N LEU A 17 -0.39 18.92 12.90
CA LEU A 17 -0.97 19.00 11.55
C LEU A 17 -2.42 19.46 11.58
N GLY A 18 -3.20 19.04 12.60
CA GLY A 18 -4.56 19.48 12.80
C GLY A 18 -4.65 21.00 13.03
N ALA A 19 -3.76 21.55 13.85
CA ALA A 19 -3.67 22.98 14.09
C ALA A 19 -3.19 23.75 12.85
N GLU A 20 -2.12 23.29 12.18
CA GLU A 20 -1.54 23.93 11.00
C GLU A 20 -2.52 24.00 9.81
N HIS A 21 -3.34 22.97 9.64
CA HIS A 21 -4.29 22.87 8.52
C HIS A 21 -5.74 23.21 8.87
N GLY A 22 -6.01 23.69 10.08
CA GLY A 22 -7.36 24.00 10.53
C GLY A 22 -8.30 22.77 10.51
N ARG A 23 -7.76 21.60 10.87
CA ARG A 23 -8.49 20.32 10.87
C ARG A 23 -8.70 19.80 12.30
N PRO A 24 -9.71 20.28 13.04
CA PRO A 24 -9.92 19.91 14.44
C PRO A 24 -10.09 18.40 14.65
N MET A 25 -10.64 17.69 13.67
CA MET A 25 -10.75 16.22 13.71
C MET A 25 -9.39 15.52 13.76
N TRP A 26 -8.35 16.11 13.19
CA TRP A 26 -7.01 15.52 13.27
C TRP A 26 -6.40 15.74 14.65
N SER A 27 -6.62 16.91 15.25
CA SER A 27 -6.19 17.18 16.62
C SER A 27 -6.88 16.23 17.59
N ALA A 28 -8.21 16.08 17.50
CA ALA A 28 -8.97 15.13 18.30
C ALA A 28 -8.51 13.66 18.09
N ALA A 29 -8.15 13.29 16.86
CA ALA A 29 -7.59 11.99 16.58
C ALA A 29 -6.21 11.77 17.24
N GLY A 30 -5.40 12.82 17.34
CA GLY A 30 -4.12 12.80 18.07
C GLY A 30 -4.32 12.60 19.57
N GLU A 31 -5.26 13.33 20.18
CA GLU A 31 -5.62 13.17 21.59
C GLU A 31 -6.12 11.75 21.89
N PHE A 32 -7.04 11.24 21.04
CA PHE A 32 -7.53 9.87 21.17
C PHE A 32 -6.41 8.83 21.07
N LEU A 33 -5.49 8.98 20.10
CA LEU A 33 -4.37 8.06 19.92
C LEU A 33 -3.45 8.05 21.14
N ARG A 34 -3.19 9.22 21.74
CA ARG A 34 -2.41 9.33 22.98
C ARG A 34 -3.05 8.60 24.15
N GLU A 35 -4.37 8.74 24.30
CA GLU A 35 -5.10 8.05 25.37
C GLU A 35 -5.13 6.53 25.11
N TYR A 36 -5.33 6.11 23.86
CA TYR A 36 -5.26 4.70 23.47
C TYR A 36 -3.89 4.08 23.80
N GLU A 37 -2.80 4.75 23.44
CA GLU A 37 -1.44 4.29 23.76
C GLU A 37 -1.23 4.18 25.28
N ARG A 38 -1.75 5.14 26.05
CA ARG A 38 -1.69 5.10 27.53
C ARG A 38 -2.43 3.88 28.10
N VAL A 39 -3.63 3.62 27.60
CA VAL A 39 -4.43 2.45 28.03
C VAL A 39 -3.74 1.14 27.63
N GLN A 40 -3.17 1.07 26.44
CA GLN A 40 -2.41 -0.09 25.97
C GLN A 40 -1.20 -0.39 26.87
N LEU A 41 -0.47 0.64 27.31
CA LEU A 41 0.65 0.49 28.24
C LEU A 41 0.22 -0.06 29.61
N LEU A 42 -0.99 0.24 30.05
CA LEU A 42 -1.57 -0.23 31.32
C LEU A 42 -2.17 -1.64 31.19
N SER A 43 -2.58 -2.06 30.00
CA SER A 43 -3.10 -3.39 29.77
C SER A 43 -1.97 -4.39 29.58
N ARG A 44 -1.97 -5.48 30.36
CA ARG A 44 -0.97 -6.55 30.28
C ARG A 44 -1.07 -7.41 29.01
N ALA A 45 -1.98 -7.12 28.13
CA ALA A 45 -2.16 -7.83 26.87
C ALA A 45 -1.19 -7.26 25.83
N HIS A 46 -0.08 -7.94 25.61
CA HIS A 46 0.91 -7.63 24.56
C HIS A 46 0.38 -8.05 23.18
N SER A 47 -0.66 -7.35 22.70
CA SER A 47 -1.17 -7.52 21.37
C SER A 47 -0.77 -6.30 20.54
N TYR A 48 0.13 -6.49 19.58
CA TYR A 48 0.56 -5.45 18.65
C TYR A 48 -0.01 -5.73 17.27
N SER A 49 -0.46 -4.70 16.60
CA SER A 49 -0.69 -4.76 15.16
C SER A 49 0.65 -4.83 14.41
N ALA A 50 0.64 -5.28 13.15
CA ALA A 50 1.85 -5.32 12.33
C ALA A 50 2.54 -3.95 12.23
N ALA A 51 1.77 -2.87 12.07
CA ALA A 51 2.30 -1.51 11.99
C ALA A 51 2.96 -1.06 13.31
N GLU A 52 2.39 -1.42 14.46
CA GLU A 52 2.97 -1.12 15.77
C GLU A 52 4.28 -1.90 15.99
N LEU A 53 4.34 -3.16 15.57
CA LEU A 53 5.59 -3.94 15.62
C LEU A 53 6.69 -3.31 14.78
N VAL A 54 6.39 -2.94 13.55
CA VAL A 54 7.33 -2.25 12.65
C VAL A 54 7.82 -0.95 13.30
N THR A 55 6.91 -0.15 13.84
CA THR A 55 7.26 1.10 14.53
C THR A 55 8.15 0.84 15.75
N ALA A 56 7.85 -0.16 16.55
CA ALA A 56 8.62 -0.53 17.72
C ALA A 56 10.06 -0.96 17.36
N VAL A 57 10.24 -1.69 16.26
CA VAL A 57 11.56 -2.08 15.75
C VAL A 57 12.33 -0.86 15.24
N LEU A 58 11.69 0.03 14.49
CA LEU A 58 12.31 1.27 14.00
C LEU A 58 12.79 2.20 15.12
N GLN A 59 12.14 2.16 16.28
CA GLN A 59 12.58 2.89 17.48
C GLN A 59 13.78 2.24 18.18
N ARG A 60 14.16 1.01 17.78
CA ARG A 60 15.25 0.24 18.38
C ARG A 60 16.20 -0.30 17.30
N PRO A 61 16.90 0.57 16.59
CA PRO A 61 17.74 0.16 15.44
C PRO A 61 18.85 -0.82 15.79
N GLN A 62 19.24 -0.93 17.08
CA GLN A 62 20.18 -1.94 17.55
C GLN A 62 19.67 -3.35 17.29
N LEU A 63 18.36 -3.62 17.38
CA LEU A 63 17.79 -4.95 17.11
C LEU A 63 18.07 -5.43 15.69
N LEU A 64 18.06 -4.52 14.72
CA LEU A 64 18.34 -4.83 13.31
C LEU A 64 19.81 -5.22 13.11
N ARG A 65 20.72 -4.68 13.93
CA ARG A 65 22.16 -4.96 13.86
C ARG A 65 22.54 -6.26 14.58
N GLU A 66 21.82 -6.60 15.64
CA GLU A 66 22.05 -7.83 16.41
C GLU A 66 21.57 -9.07 15.65
N HIS A 67 20.60 -8.90 14.74
CA HIS A 67 19.99 -9.99 13.98
C HIS A 67 19.94 -9.65 12.49
N PRO A 68 21.09 -9.56 11.79
CA PRO A 68 21.12 -9.22 10.39
C PRO A 68 20.57 -10.36 9.53
N PHE A 69 19.91 -9.99 8.45
CA PHE A 69 19.51 -10.93 7.41
C PHE A 69 20.55 -10.91 6.29
N HIS A 70 21.03 -12.08 5.85
CA HIS A 70 21.94 -12.19 4.72
C HIS A 70 21.25 -11.90 3.40
N THR A 71 19.99 -12.30 3.27
CA THR A 71 19.20 -12.07 2.05
C THR A 71 17.85 -11.51 2.41
N ILE A 72 17.46 -10.44 1.74
CA ILE A 72 16.14 -9.79 1.86
C ILE A 72 15.49 -9.84 0.48
N ILE A 73 14.32 -10.44 0.38
CA ILE A 73 13.51 -10.46 -0.84
C ILE A 73 12.18 -9.78 -0.54
N VAL A 74 11.87 -8.76 -1.31
CA VAL A 74 10.62 -8.00 -1.20
C VAL A 74 9.84 -8.17 -2.49
N ASP A 75 8.72 -8.85 -2.41
CA ASP A 75 7.78 -8.99 -3.52
C ASP A 75 6.64 -7.98 -3.37
N ASP A 76 6.04 -7.57 -4.49
CA ASP A 76 4.96 -6.58 -4.52
C ASP A 76 5.27 -5.28 -3.75
N ALA A 77 6.50 -4.78 -3.88
CA ALA A 77 7.00 -3.64 -3.12
C ALA A 77 6.19 -2.35 -3.29
N GLN A 78 5.38 -2.22 -4.37
CA GLN A 78 4.43 -1.12 -4.58
C GLN A 78 3.29 -1.12 -3.56
N LEU A 79 3.09 -2.21 -2.82
CA LEU A 79 2.04 -2.35 -1.81
C LEU A 79 2.49 -1.99 -0.39
N LEU A 80 3.78 -1.74 -0.21
CA LEU A 80 4.31 -1.36 1.10
C LEU A 80 3.83 0.02 1.53
N ASP A 81 3.51 0.16 2.81
CA ASP A 81 3.37 1.46 3.44
C ASP A 81 4.75 2.10 3.71
N PRO A 82 4.81 3.43 3.93
CA PRO A 82 6.09 4.13 4.13
C PRO A 82 6.90 3.62 5.33
N THR A 83 6.24 3.14 6.38
CA THR A 83 6.89 2.67 7.61
C THR A 83 7.56 1.31 7.36
N ALA A 84 6.85 0.39 6.69
CA ALA A 84 7.41 -0.89 6.26
C ALA A 84 8.57 -0.68 5.27
N GLY A 85 8.42 0.22 4.31
CA GLY A 85 9.48 0.59 3.38
C GLY A 85 10.72 1.16 4.08
N LYS A 86 10.52 1.97 5.15
CA LYS A 86 11.63 2.45 5.98
C LYS A 86 12.34 1.31 6.70
N LEU A 87 11.61 0.36 7.28
CA LEU A 87 12.20 -0.79 7.94
C LEU A 87 13.14 -1.56 6.99
N ILE A 88 12.68 -1.84 5.78
CA ILE A 88 13.49 -2.56 4.77
C ILE A 88 14.74 -1.75 4.41
N ARG A 89 14.63 -0.43 4.22
CA ARG A 89 15.79 0.42 3.97
C ARG A 89 16.80 0.41 5.11
N ASP A 90 16.33 0.37 6.37
CA ASP A 90 17.20 0.34 7.54
C ASP A 90 17.89 -1.04 7.72
N MET A 91 17.28 -2.11 7.18
CA MET A 91 17.84 -3.47 7.16
C MET A 91 18.80 -3.71 6.00
N ALA A 92 18.53 -3.14 4.84
CA ALA A 92 19.25 -3.38 3.58
C ALA A 92 20.78 -3.25 3.68
N PRO A 93 21.36 -2.25 4.39
CA PRO A 93 22.82 -2.08 4.47
C PRO A 93 23.55 -3.20 5.17
N GLN A 94 22.86 -4.12 5.83
CA GLN A 94 23.43 -5.23 6.58
C GLN A 94 23.26 -6.58 5.85
N ALA A 95 22.51 -6.58 4.75
CA ALA A 95 22.27 -7.76 3.93
C ALA A 95 23.32 -7.88 2.82
N ASP A 96 23.71 -9.12 2.51
CA ASP A 96 24.61 -9.42 1.40
C ASP A 96 23.88 -9.29 0.05
N LEU A 97 22.57 -9.54 0.05
CA LEU A 97 21.72 -9.46 -1.12
C LEU A 97 20.35 -8.87 -0.75
N VAL A 98 19.91 -7.87 -1.50
CA VAL A 98 18.55 -7.34 -1.42
C VAL A 98 17.92 -7.38 -2.81
N VAL A 99 16.79 -8.04 -2.92
CA VAL A 99 15.99 -8.11 -4.14
C VAL A 99 14.65 -7.45 -3.87
N VAL A 100 14.33 -6.43 -4.66
CA VAL A 100 13.05 -5.71 -4.55
C VAL A 100 12.32 -5.83 -5.88
N GLY A 101 11.19 -6.53 -5.87
CA GLY A 101 10.34 -6.74 -7.04
C GLY A 101 9.00 -6.03 -6.90
N GLY A 102 8.41 -5.65 -8.02
CA GLY A 102 7.09 -5.06 -8.06
C GLY A 102 6.79 -4.30 -9.34
N ASP A 103 5.57 -3.78 -9.42
CA ASP A 103 5.12 -2.93 -10.51
C ASP A 103 4.45 -1.67 -9.94
N ALA A 104 5.08 -0.53 -10.14
CA ALA A 104 4.61 0.75 -9.60
C ALA A 104 3.22 1.14 -10.13
N ASP A 105 2.84 0.68 -11.31
CA ASP A 105 1.55 0.96 -11.94
C ASP A 105 0.42 0.08 -11.38
N GLN A 106 0.76 -1.00 -10.67
CA GLN A 106 -0.19 -1.85 -9.95
C GLN A 106 -0.38 -1.45 -8.47
N SER A 107 -0.02 -0.24 -8.08
CA SER A 107 -0.20 0.30 -6.72
C SER A 107 -1.65 0.71 -6.47
N VAL A 108 -2.54 -0.27 -6.28
CA VAL A 108 -3.99 -0.06 -6.13
C VAL A 108 -4.45 0.11 -4.66
N PHE A 109 -3.57 -0.12 -3.68
CA PHE A 109 -3.91 -0.07 -2.25
C PHE A 109 -3.50 1.23 -1.54
N ALA A 110 -3.43 2.35 -2.27
CA ALA A 110 -3.15 3.66 -1.66
C ALA A 110 -4.15 4.02 -0.54
N PHE A 111 -5.41 3.55 -0.65
CA PHE A 111 -6.42 3.72 0.39
C PHE A 111 -6.11 2.94 1.69
N ARG A 112 -5.22 1.96 1.64
CA ARG A 112 -4.69 1.21 2.79
C ARG A 112 -3.31 1.69 3.24
N GLY A 113 -2.82 2.81 2.70
CA GLY A 113 -1.51 3.35 3.07
C GLY A 113 -0.37 2.95 2.14
N ALA A 114 -0.59 2.05 1.18
CA ALA A 114 0.44 1.64 0.23
C ALA A 114 1.00 2.81 -0.58
N SER A 115 2.28 2.76 -0.88
CA SER A 115 2.97 3.78 -1.66
C SER A 115 4.04 3.15 -2.55
N SER A 116 3.92 3.35 -3.86
CA SER A 116 4.93 2.89 -4.82
C SER A 116 6.26 3.65 -4.75
N ARG A 117 6.39 4.67 -3.88
CA ARG A 117 7.64 5.43 -3.70
C ARG A 117 8.79 4.56 -3.26
N PHE A 118 8.54 3.60 -2.37
CA PHE A 118 9.60 2.70 -1.93
C PHE A 118 10.24 1.98 -3.11
N LEU A 119 9.43 1.39 -3.99
CA LEU A 119 9.91 0.68 -5.18
C LEU A 119 10.67 1.60 -6.15
N ARG A 120 10.11 2.78 -6.43
CA ARG A 120 10.73 3.73 -7.38
C ARG A 120 12.03 4.35 -6.88
N ASP A 121 12.11 4.60 -5.58
CA ASP A 121 13.21 5.35 -4.97
C ASP A 121 14.21 4.41 -4.27
N PHE A 122 14.06 3.09 -4.40
CA PHE A 122 14.98 2.14 -3.79
C PHE A 122 16.30 2.15 -4.56
N PRO A 123 17.44 2.43 -3.90
CA PRO A 123 18.74 2.40 -4.56
C PRO A 123 19.09 0.96 -4.91
N ALA A 124 19.39 0.69 -6.18
CA ALA A 124 19.77 -0.62 -6.67
C ALA A 124 21.05 -0.52 -7.51
N ASP A 125 21.93 -1.50 -7.37
CA ASP A 125 23.12 -1.63 -8.22
C ASP A 125 22.76 -2.16 -9.61
N HIS A 126 21.68 -2.93 -9.69
CA HIS A 126 21.15 -3.50 -10.92
C HIS A 126 19.63 -3.33 -10.95
N ASP A 127 19.12 -2.88 -12.10
CA ASP A 127 17.70 -2.80 -12.40
C ASP A 127 17.37 -3.76 -13.54
N ILE A 128 16.36 -4.60 -13.34
CA ILE A 128 15.93 -5.61 -14.31
C ILE A 128 14.46 -5.38 -14.61
N GLU A 129 14.16 -5.00 -15.83
CA GLU A 129 12.80 -4.87 -16.32
C GLU A 129 12.31 -6.17 -16.96
N LEU A 130 11.20 -6.71 -16.44
CA LEU A 130 10.51 -7.86 -17.03
C LEU A 130 9.52 -7.35 -18.09
N THR A 131 9.86 -7.52 -19.36
CA THR A 131 9.11 -6.95 -20.49
C THR A 131 8.00 -7.85 -21.02
N GLU A 132 8.04 -9.16 -20.72
CA GLU A 132 7.05 -10.12 -21.20
C GLU A 132 6.01 -10.44 -20.13
N PRO A 133 4.76 -9.93 -20.25
CA PRO A 133 3.69 -10.28 -19.33
C PRO A 133 3.16 -11.69 -19.61
N HIS A 134 3.20 -12.56 -18.61
CA HIS A 134 2.63 -13.91 -18.71
C HIS A 134 1.16 -14.00 -18.27
N ARG A 135 0.62 -12.97 -17.61
CA ARG A 135 -0.74 -12.96 -17.03
C ARG A 135 -1.76 -12.17 -17.84
N THR A 136 -1.36 -11.23 -18.67
CA THR A 136 -2.30 -10.30 -19.29
C THR A 136 -2.09 -10.24 -20.80
N PRO A 137 -2.85 -11.01 -21.54
CA PRO A 137 -2.71 -11.01 -22.99
C PRO A 137 -3.58 -10.00 -23.73
N ALA A 138 -4.53 -9.33 -23.08
CA ALA A 138 -5.47 -8.47 -23.79
C ALA A 138 -5.04 -7.00 -23.78
N PRO A 139 -4.96 -6.34 -24.95
CA PRO A 139 -4.73 -4.91 -25.00
C PRO A 139 -5.88 -4.16 -24.33
N ALA A 140 -5.55 -3.15 -23.51
CA ALA A 140 -6.53 -2.27 -22.94
C ALA A 140 -7.23 -1.46 -24.05
N CYS A 141 -8.55 -1.44 -24.03
CA CYS A 141 -9.36 -0.59 -24.92
C CYS A 141 -9.99 0.53 -24.10
N ILE A 142 -9.83 1.76 -24.55
CA ILE A 142 -10.45 2.94 -23.94
C ILE A 142 -11.60 3.40 -24.81
N SER A 143 -12.81 3.51 -24.24
CA SER A 143 -13.98 4.07 -24.89
C SER A 143 -14.37 5.37 -24.18
N ILE A 144 -14.53 6.44 -24.97
CA ILE A 144 -15.03 7.73 -24.49
C ILE A 144 -16.50 7.83 -24.89
N VAL A 145 -17.35 8.14 -23.93
CA VAL A 145 -18.81 8.25 -24.12
C VAL A 145 -19.29 9.60 -23.59
N ASP A 146 -20.39 10.07 -24.13
CA ASP A 146 -20.96 11.40 -23.88
C ASP A 146 -22.04 11.42 -22.78
N SER A 147 -22.51 10.28 -22.35
CA SER A 147 -23.56 10.16 -21.33
C SER A 147 -23.49 8.86 -20.53
N ASP A 148 -24.12 8.86 -19.36
CA ASP A 148 -24.27 7.65 -18.53
C ASP A 148 -25.08 6.55 -19.22
N GLY A 149 -26.04 6.93 -20.08
CA GLY A 149 -26.79 5.99 -20.90
C GLY A 149 -25.88 5.27 -21.88
N SER A 150 -25.11 6.03 -22.65
CA SER A 150 -24.12 5.49 -23.59
C SER A 150 -23.07 4.63 -22.88
N LEU A 151 -22.65 5.01 -21.66
CA LEU A 151 -21.73 4.21 -20.85
C LEU A 151 -22.31 2.83 -20.54
N ARG A 152 -23.55 2.79 -20.06
CA ARG A 152 -24.24 1.52 -19.73
C ARG A 152 -24.37 0.64 -20.97
N ASP A 153 -24.73 1.21 -22.11
CA ASP A 153 -24.87 0.48 -23.36
C ASP A 153 -23.54 -0.10 -23.84
N VAL A 154 -22.46 0.68 -23.78
CA VAL A 154 -21.11 0.22 -24.15
C VAL A 154 -20.67 -0.92 -23.23
N VAL A 155 -20.85 -0.77 -21.91
CA VAL A 155 -20.49 -1.83 -20.96
C VAL A 155 -21.32 -3.09 -21.20
N ALA A 156 -22.65 -2.96 -21.31
CA ALA A 156 -23.54 -4.11 -21.53
C ALA A 156 -23.23 -4.83 -22.86
N ASN A 157 -22.97 -4.09 -23.92
CA ASN A 157 -22.59 -4.68 -25.21
C ASN A 157 -21.22 -5.38 -25.14
N THR A 158 -20.25 -4.75 -24.50
CA THR A 158 -18.89 -5.34 -24.35
C THR A 158 -18.97 -6.66 -23.58
N VAL A 159 -19.65 -6.68 -22.43
CA VAL A 159 -19.82 -7.88 -21.60
C VAL A 159 -20.57 -8.97 -22.39
N ARG A 160 -21.64 -8.62 -23.09
CA ARG A 160 -22.41 -9.56 -23.92
C ARG A 160 -21.56 -10.17 -25.04
N ARG A 161 -20.78 -9.35 -25.74
CA ARG A 161 -19.91 -9.81 -26.81
C ARG A 161 -18.84 -10.78 -26.30
N ARG A 162 -18.20 -10.45 -25.17
CA ARG A 162 -17.23 -11.35 -24.54
C ARG A 162 -17.82 -12.69 -24.20
N HIS A 163 -19.08 -12.72 -23.74
CA HIS A 163 -19.77 -13.96 -23.46
C HIS A 163 -20.17 -14.73 -24.71
N LEU A 164 -20.82 -14.05 -25.69
CA LEU A 164 -21.42 -14.71 -26.85
C LEU A 164 -20.42 -15.01 -27.97
N GLU A 165 -19.47 -14.11 -28.21
CA GLU A 165 -18.49 -14.22 -29.31
C GLU A 165 -17.23 -14.93 -28.88
N ASP A 166 -16.69 -14.56 -27.68
CA ASP A 166 -15.43 -15.11 -27.19
C ASP A 166 -15.65 -16.34 -26.27
N GLY A 167 -16.88 -16.72 -25.95
CA GLY A 167 -17.20 -17.86 -25.11
C GLY A 167 -16.86 -17.71 -23.63
N VAL A 168 -16.53 -16.48 -23.17
CA VAL A 168 -16.15 -16.25 -21.77
C VAL A 168 -17.36 -16.46 -20.85
N PRO A 169 -17.29 -17.36 -19.85
CA PRO A 169 -18.37 -17.56 -18.90
C PRO A 169 -18.68 -16.27 -18.12
N TRP A 170 -19.94 -16.01 -17.80
CA TRP A 170 -20.35 -14.84 -17.01
C TRP A 170 -19.60 -14.69 -15.70
N ARG A 171 -19.29 -15.79 -15.02
CA ARG A 171 -18.54 -15.80 -13.75
C ARG A 171 -17.10 -15.31 -13.87
N ASP A 172 -16.56 -15.28 -15.10
CA ASP A 172 -15.18 -14.86 -15.37
C ASP A 172 -15.12 -13.43 -15.91
N ILE A 173 -16.26 -12.72 -15.92
CA ILE A 173 -16.38 -11.33 -16.33
C ILE A 173 -16.69 -10.48 -15.11
N ALA A 174 -15.89 -9.43 -14.88
CA ALA A 174 -16.12 -8.45 -13.82
C ALA A 174 -16.29 -7.06 -14.40
N VAL A 175 -17.24 -6.30 -13.86
CA VAL A 175 -17.41 -4.87 -14.14
C VAL A 175 -17.05 -4.11 -12.87
N ILE A 176 -15.99 -3.30 -12.93
CA ILE A 176 -15.53 -2.52 -11.79
C ILE A 176 -15.98 -1.08 -11.97
N VAL A 177 -16.68 -0.56 -10.98
CA VAL A 177 -17.17 0.83 -10.97
C VAL A 177 -16.53 1.63 -9.83
N ARG A 178 -16.40 2.93 -10.02
CA ARG A 178 -15.77 3.82 -9.03
C ARG A 178 -16.69 4.07 -7.83
N SER A 179 -17.99 4.16 -8.07
CA SER A 179 -19.04 4.37 -7.05
C SER A 179 -20.35 3.81 -7.57
N THR A 180 -21.22 3.41 -6.69
CA THR A 180 -22.63 3.05 -6.95
C THR A 180 -23.54 4.20 -6.67
#